data_f34e9549cc3a9080ead745863671e656
#
_entry.id   f34e9549cc3a9080ead745863671e656
#
_cell.length_a   1.000
_cell.length_b   1.000
_cell.length_c   1.000
_cell.angle_alpha   90.00
_cell.angle_beta   90.00
_cell.angle_gamma   90.00
#
_symmetry.space_group_name_H-M   'P 1'
#
loop_
_entity.id
_entity.type
_entity.pdbx_description
1 polymer ?
#
loop_
_entity_poly.entity_id
_entity_poly.type
_entity_poly.pdbx_seq_one_letter_code
_entity_poly.pdbx_strand_id
1 'polypeptide(L)'
;AGSSLTKLIAPAIIAWAGWQMVPQVYAGIMLATAILFWVFSYSDPKHLVSSNVTLASQLKLMKDPAVLRYCQLYSVVFGGYVALALWMVKYYVNEYGFGLAQAGFLAMCFSLPGGVLRAFGGYLSDKFGALKVTWAVMWVCWVAFFVLSYPQTDLVVQTTMGPKSMHIGLNATLFTII
;
A
#
# COMPACT_ATOMS: atom_id res chain seq x y z
N ALA A 1 5.70 1.04 5.70
CA ALA A 1 6.85 1.95 5.72
C ALA A 1 7.84 1.62 4.59
N GLY A 2 8.30 0.36 4.40
CA GLY A 2 9.30 0.02 3.39
C GLY A 2 8.91 0.38 1.94
N SER A 3 7.71 0.00 1.51
CA SER A 3 7.21 0.32 0.16
C SER A 3 7.05 1.83 -0.09
N SER A 4 6.74 2.60 0.94
CA SER A 4 6.61 4.06 0.84
C SER A 4 7.97 4.71 0.68
N LEU A 5 8.95 4.26 1.45
CA LEU A 5 10.32 4.75 1.38
C LEU A 5 10.96 4.43 0.01
N THR A 6 10.69 3.25 -0.52
CA THR A 6 11.14 2.85 -1.87
C THR A 6 10.61 3.80 -2.94
N LYS A 7 9.33 4.15 -2.89
CA LYS A 7 8.72 5.06 -3.87
C LYS A 7 9.26 6.48 -3.82
N LEU A 8 9.75 6.91 -2.66
CA LEU A 8 10.40 8.21 -2.51
C LEU A 8 11.86 8.17 -2.98
N ILE A 9 12.60 7.14 -2.59
CA ILE A 9 14.06 7.07 -2.81
C ILE A 9 14.39 6.61 -4.23
N ALA A 10 13.65 5.65 -4.80
CA ALA A 10 13.95 5.13 -6.12
C ALA A 10 13.96 6.19 -7.22
N PRO A 11 12.97 7.12 -7.34
CA PRO A 11 13.03 8.20 -8.32
C PRO A 11 14.23 9.15 -8.13
N ALA A 12 14.63 9.39 -6.88
CA ALA A 12 15.80 10.22 -6.58
C ALA A 12 17.10 9.54 -7.05
N ILE A 13 17.25 8.24 -6.81
CA ILE A 13 18.41 7.48 -7.28
C ILE A 13 18.43 7.44 -8.81
N ILE A 14 17.29 7.24 -9.47
CA ILE A 14 17.18 7.22 -10.93
C ILE A 14 17.63 8.56 -11.51
N ALA A 15 17.23 9.67 -10.92
CA ALA A 15 17.59 11.01 -11.39
C ALA A 15 19.08 11.29 -11.23
N TRP A 16 19.73 10.74 -10.17
CA TRP A 16 21.14 10.99 -9.86
C TRP A 16 22.09 10.02 -10.55
N ALA A 17 21.81 8.73 -10.57
CA ALA A 17 22.77 7.70 -10.98
C ALA A 17 22.21 6.72 -12.04
N GLY A 18 20.97 6.94 -12.51
CA GLY A 18 20.33 6.07 -13.47
C GLY A 18 19.65 4.85 -12.85
N TRP A 19 18.84 4.19 -13.66
CA TRP A 19 17.99 3.08 -13.21
C TRP A 19 18.77 1.82 -12.74
N GLN A 20 19.97 1.62 -13.29
CA GLN A 20 20.83 0.45 -12.99
C GLN A 20 21.38 0.48 -11.55
N MET A 21 21.53 1.67 -10.97
CA MET A 21 22.03 1.82 -9.60
C MET A 21 20.97 1.47 -8.53
N VAL A 22 19.69 1.52 -8.87
CA VAL A 22 18.61 1.24 -7.92
C VAL A 22 18.71 -0.17 -7.34
N PRO A 23 18.78 -1.26 -8.13
CA PRO A 23 18.93 -2.60 -7.56
C PRO A 23 20.24 -2.80 -6.78
N GLN A 24 21.32 -2.16 -7.18
CA GLN A 24 22.59 -2.27 -6.48
C GLN A 24 22.54 -1.64 -5.08
N VAL A 25 21.97 -0.44 -4.96
CA VAL A 25 21.77 0.25 -3.67
C VAL A 25 20.87 -0.59 -2.76
N TYR A 26 19.75 -1.12 -3.28
CA TYR A 26 18.85 -1.97 -2.49
C TYR A 26 19.52 -3.29 -2.07
N ALA A 27 20.29 -3.91 -2.94
CA ALA A 27 21.05 -5.12 -2.60
C ALA A 27 22.06 -4.83 -1.48
N GLY A 28 22.77 -3.70 -1.54
CA GLY A 28 23.70 -3.27 -0.48
C GLY A 28 22.97 -3.03 0.86
N ILE A 29 21.84 -2.36 0.86
CA ILE A 29 21.02 -2.13 2.07
C ILE A 29 20.52 -3.46 2.64
N MET A 30 20.05 -4.38 1.80
CA MET A 30 19.58 -5.69 2.25
C MET A 30 20.74 -6.52 2.83
N LEU A 31 21.90 -6.49 2.24
CA LEU A 31 23.08 -7.18 2.75
C LEU A 31 23.53 -6.59 4.10
N ALA A 32 23.56 -5.28 4.23
CA ALA A 32 23.86 -4.61 5.49
C ALA A 32 22.85 -4.96 6.59
N THR A 33 21.56 -4.94 6.27
CA THR A 33 20.51 -5.35 7.22
C THR A 33 20.60 -6.83 7.60
N ALA A 34 20.94 -7.70 6.68
CA ALA A 34 21.15 -9.13 6.97
C ALA A 34 22.33 -9.35 7.92
N ILE A 35 23.44 -8.64 7.71
CA ILE A 35 24.62 -8.71 8.60
C ILE A 35 24.27 -8.17 9.98
N LEU A 36 23.61 -7.00 10.05
CA LEU A 36 23.15 -6.42 11.32
C LEU A 36 22.21 -7.36 12.07
N PHE A 37 21.27 -7.95 11.36
CA PHE A 37 20.36 -8.92 11.95
C PHE A 37 21.11 -10.14 12.49
N TRP A 38 22.05 -10.67 11.74
CA TRP A 38 22.85 -11.83 12.19
C TRP A 38 23.69 -11.51 13.42
N VAL A 39 24.29 -10.32 13.48
CA VAL A 39 25.15 -9.90 14.61
C VAL A 39 24.30 -9.61 15.88
N PHE A 40 23.14 -8.94 15.72
CA PHE A 40 22.33 -8.50 16.86
C PHE A 40 21.18 -9.44 17.21
N SER A 41 20.85 -10.42 16.34
CA SER A 41 19.78 -11.38 16.63
C SER A 41 20.29 -12.49 17.54
N TYR A 42 19.69 -12.58 18.72
CA TYR A 42 19.93 -13.65 19.68
C TYR A 42 18.69 -14.55 19.75
N SER A 43 18.85 -15.83 19.48
CA SER A 43 17.79 -16.84 19.64
C SER A 43 17.92 -17.48 21.01
N ASP A 44 16.94 -17.26 21.90
CA ASP A 44 16.84 -17.97 23.16
C ASP A 44 16.34 -19.41 22.90
N PRO A 45 17.18 -20.45 23.11
CA PRO A 45 16.79 -21.83 22.86
C PRO A 45 15.65 -22.31 23.76
N LYS A 46 15.38 -21.64 24.89
CA LYS A 46 14.29 -21.98 25.82
C LYS A 46 12.90 -21.63 25.26
N HIS A 47 12.82 -20.72 24.30
CA HIS A 47 11.56 -20.32 23.63
C HIS A 47 11.37 -20.92 22.25
N LEU A 48 12.27 -21.78 21.80
CA LEU A 48 12.05 -22.57 20.57
C LEU A 48 10.99 -23.64 20.88
N VAL A 49 9.74 -23.25 20.73
CA VAL A 49 8.63 -24.22 20.71
C VAL A 49 8.81 -25.07 19.46
N SER A 50 9.30 -26.30 19.65
CA SER A 50 9.28 -27.32 18.60
C SER A 50 7.82 -27.56 18.22
N SER A 51 7.34 -26.88 17.21
CA SER A 51 6.02 -27.13 16.68
C SER A 51 6.11 -28.41 15.83
N ASN A 52 5.69 -29.53 16.40
CA ASN A 52 5.48 -30.79 15.68
C ASN A 52 4.30 -30.69 14.69
N VAL A 53 4.12 -29.53 14.06
CA VAL A 53 3.04 -29.27 13.12
C VAL A 53 3.44 -29.85 11.77
N THR A 54 2.87 -31.00 11.44
CA THR A 54 3.08 -31.64 10.14
C THR A 54 2.43 -30.79 9.04
N LEU A 55 3.09 -30.68 7.87
CA LEU A 55 2.53 -29.99 6.69
C LEU A 55 1.12 -30.44 6.35
N ALA A 56 0.84 -31.75 6.54
CA ALA A 56 -0.51 -32.32 6.33
C ALA A 56 -1.57 -31.69 7.26
N SER A 57 -1.22 -31.37 8.52
CA SER A 57 -2.15 -30.72 9.46
C SER A 57 -2.40 -29.26 9.09
N GLN A 58 -1.40 -28.57 8.56
CA GLN A 58 -1.55 -27.20 8.04
C GLN A 58 -2.44 -27.15 6.78
N LEU A 59 -2.25 -28.11 5.87
CA LEU A 59 -3.11 -28.24 4.68
C LEU A 59 -4.57 -28.59 5.04
N LYS A 60 -4.78 -29.31 6.14
CA LYS A 60 -6.15 -29.59 6.63
C LYS A 60 -6.89 -28.33 7.07
N LEU A 61 -6.17 -27.33 7.61
CA LEU A 61 -6.75 -26.03 7.96
C LEU A 61 -7.30 -25.27 6.74
N MET A 62 -6.73 -25.48 5.56
CA MET A 62 -7.24 -24.86 4.32
C MET A 62 -8.62 -25.40 3.88
N LYS A 63 -9.08 -26.50 4.45
CA LYS A 63 -10.43 -27.05 4.21
C LYS A 63 -11.49 -26.43 5.12
N ASP A 64 -11.07 -25.68 6.15
CA ASP A 64 -12.01 -25.00 7.04
C ASP A 64 -12.63 -23.79 6.33
N PRO A 65 -13.97 -23.73 6.20
CA PRO A 65 -14.65 -22.63 5.54
C PRO A 65 -14.45 -21.28 6.23
N ALA A 66 -14.19 -21.26 7.54
CA ALA A 66 -13.88 -20.03 8.26
C ALA A 66 -12.51 -19.50 7.82
N VAL A 67 -11.50 -20.35 7.74
CA VAL A 67 -10.16 -19.98 7.27
C VAL A 67 -10.21 -19.46 5.84
N LEU A 68 -10.95 -20.15 4.95
CA LEU A 68 -11.11 -19.71 3.56
C LEU A 68 -11.75 -18.33 3.44
N ARG A 69 -12.77 -18.02 4.23
CA ARG A 69 -13.40 -16.68 4.26
C ARG A 69 -12.40 -15.61 4.67
N TYR A 70 -11.62 -15.83 5.72
CA TYR A 70 -10.60 -14.87 6.16
C TYR A 70 -9.49 -14.71 5.12
N CYS A 71 -9.04 -15.80 4.50
CA CYS A 71 -8.06 -15.74 3.42
C CYS A 71 -8.58 -14.94 2.23
N GLN A 72 -9.85 -15.13 1.85
CA GLN A 72 -10.48 -14.39 0.76
C GLN A 72 -10.57 -12.89 1.07
N LEU A 73 -11.05 -12.51 2.27
CA LEU A 73 -11.11 -11.12 2.70
C LEU A 73 -9.72 -10.48 2.72
N TYR A 74 -8.74 -11.18 3.27
CA TYR A 74 -7.36 -10.70 3.30
C TYR A 74 -6.77 -10.55 1.89
N SER A 75 -7.03 -11.50 1.00
CA SER A 75 -6.58 -11.45 -0.39
C SER A 75 -7.13 -10.23 -1.14
N VAL A 76 -8.42 -9.90 -0.94
CA VAL A 76 -9.04 -8.72 -1.57
C VAL A 76 -8.41 -7.43 -1.04
N VAL A 77 -8.30 -7.27 0.28
CA VAL A 77 -7.78 -6.05 0.89
C VAL A 77 -6.29 -5.88 0.60
N PHE A 78 -5.50 -6.93 0.84
CA PHE A 78 -4.06 -6.88 0.63
C PHE A 78 -3.70 -6.84 -0.87
N GLY A 79 -4.38 -7.64 -1.70
CA GLY A 79 -4.19 -7.64 -3.14
C GLY A 79 -4.55 -6.30 -3.78
N GLY A 80 -5.67 -5.71 -3.38
CA GLY A 80 -6.07 -4.36 -3.81
C GLY A 80 -5.04 -3.30 -3.42
N TYR A 81 -4.56 -3.33 -2.18
CA TYR A 81 -3.51 -2.43 -1.71
C TYR A 81 -2.21 -2.58 -2.53
N VAL A 82 -1.77 -3.82 -2.77
CA VAL A 82 -0.53 -4.07 -3.53
C VAL A 82 -0.70 -3.64 -4.98
N ALA A 83 -1.83 -3.95 -5.61
CA ALA A 83 -2.13 -3.56 -6.97
C ALA A 83 -2.07 -2.03 -7.13
N LEU A 84 -2.81 -1.28 -6.31
CA LEU A 84 -2.77 0.18 -6.32
C LEU A 84 -1.37 0.71 -6.01
N ALA A 85 -0.68 0.13 -5.04
CA ALA A 85 0.66 0.54 -4.68
C ALA A 85 1.66 0.39 -5.84
N LEU A 86 1.51 -0.60 -6.70
CA LEU A 86 2.35 -0.80 -7.87
C LEU A 86 1.96 0.09 -9.05
N TRP A 87 0.65 0.29 -9.26
CA TRP A 87 0.15 1.01 -10.44
C TRP A 87 0.07 2.53 -10.27
N MET A 88 -0.03 3.05 -9.04
CA MET A 88 -0.23 4.48 -8.79
C MET A 88 0.81 5.38 -9.44
N VAL A 89 2.10 5.02 -9.38
CA VAL A 89 3.16 5.82 -10.02
C VAL A 89 2.95 5.91 -11.52
N LYS A 90 2.71 4.77 -12.17
CA LYS A 90 2.46 4.72 -13.62
C LYS A 90 1.18 5.45 -14.00
N TYR A 91 0.14 5.34 -13.19
CA TYR A 91 -1.12 6.02 -13.38
C TYR A 91 -0.94 7.54 -13.40
N TYR A 92 -0.25 8.11 -12.40
CA TYR A 92 -0.01 9.55 -12.32
C TYR A 92 0.87 10.08 -13.47
N VAL A 93 1.84 9.31 -13.91
CA VAL A 93 2.69 9.70 -15.05
C VAL A 93 1.89 9.67 -16.35
N ASN A 94 1.10 8.62 -16.59
CA ASN A 94 0.40 8.44 -17.87
C ASN A 94 -0.84 9.32 -18.00
N GLU A 95 -1.64 9.44 -16.92
CA GLU A 95 -2.93 10.15 -16.97
C GLU A 95 -2.80 11.65 -16.73
N TYR A 96 -1.87 12.04 -15.86
CA TYR A 96 -1.72 13.44 -15.46
C TYR A 96 -0.42 14.08 -15.95
N GLY A 97 0.46 13.33 -16.60
CA GLY A 97 1.74 13.86 -17.12
C GLY A 97 2.70 14.33 -16.02
N PHE A 98 2.55 13.85 -14.78
CA PHE A 98 3.44 14.23 -13.69
C PHE A 98 4.85 13.67 -13.90
N GLY A 99 5.85 14.44 -13.46
CA GLY A 99 7.22 13.95 -13.41
C GLY A 99 7.35 12.75 -12.45
N LEU A 100 8.29 11.85 -12.74
CA LEU A 100 8.49 10.61 -11.98
C LEU A 100 8.65 10.84 -10.47
N ALA A 101 9.33 11.93 -10.07
CA ALA A 101 9.51 12.30 -8.66
C ALA A 101 8.19 12.70 -7.99
N GLN A 102 7.35 13.50 -8.68
CA GLN A 102 6.04 13.93 -8.19
C GLN A 102 5.07 12.75 -8.07
N ALA A 103 5.03 11.90 -9.10
CA ALA A 103 4.22 10.67 -9.08
C ALA A 103 4.65 9.71 -7.96
N GLY A 104 5.96 9.59 -7.71
CA GLY A 104 6.51 8.80 -6.61
C GLY A 104 6.09 9.35 -5.24
N PHE A 105 6.13 10.68 -5.07
CA PHE A 105 5.69 11.34 -3.84
C PHE A 105 4.19 11.12 -3.58
N LEU A 106 3.32 11.29 -4.59
CA LEU A 106 1.88 11.02 -4.46
C LEU A 106 1.60 9.54 -4.12
N ALA A 107 2.31 8.62 -4.77
CA ALA A 107 2.19 7.19 -4.45
C ALA A 107 2.71 6.85 -3.04
N MET A 108 3.67 7.60 -2.51
CA MET A 108 4.10 7.50 -1.12
C MET A 108 3.00 7.97 -0.16
N CYS A 109 2.34 9.09 -0.46
CA CYS A 109 1.21 9.60 0.34
C CYS A 109 0.07 8.58 0.47
N PHE A 110 -0.17 7.75 -0.55
CA PHE A 110 -1.08 6.62 -0.47
C PHE A 110 -0.55 5.49 0.43
N SER A 111 0.72 5.13 0.28
CA SER A 111 1.28 3.93 0.92
C SER A 111 1.65 4.13 2.39
N LEU A 112 2.03 5.34 2.79
CA LEU A 112 2.51 5.65 4.14
C LEU A 112 1.38 5.62 5.17
N PRO A 113 0.21 6.28 4.94
CA PRO A 113 -0.91 6.18 5.85
C PRO A 113 -1.40 4.74 6.02
N GLY A 114 -1.45 3.94 4.94
CA GLY A 114 -1.83 2.53 5.01
C GLY A 114 -0.95 1.69 5.95
N GLY A 115 0.33 2.05 6.09
CA GLY A 115 1.24 1.43 7.07
C GLY A 115 0.97 1.86 8.51
N VAL A 116 0.71 3.15 8.73
CA VAL A 116 0.46 3.73 10.07
C VAL A 116 -0.93 3.36 10.58
N LEU A 117 -1.94 3.47 9.72
CA LEU A 117 -3.33 3.16 10.05
C LEU A 117 -3.55 1.68 10.39
N ARG A 118 -2.64 0.78 10.02
CA ARG A 118 -2.71 -0.64 10.40
C ARG A 118 -2.70 -0.83 11.91
N ALA A 119 -1.87 -0.07 12.64
CA ALA A 119 -1.83 -0.12 14.10
C ALA A 119 -3.14 0.41 14.71
N PHE A 120 -3.68 1.50 14.14
CA PHE A 120 -4.96 2.06 14.56
C PHE A 120 -6.13 1.12 14.26
N GLY A 121 -6.11 0.47 13.09
CA GLY A 121 -7.10 -0.55 12.72
C GLY A 121 -7.10 -1.75 13.68
N GLY A 122 -5.93 -2.18 14.14
CA GLY A 122 -5.82 -3.20 15.19
C GLY A 122 -6.52 -2.78 16.48
N TYR A 123 -6.23 -1.59 16.98
CA TYR A 123 -6.89 -1.03 18.17
C TYR A 123 -8.42 -0.93 18.02
N LEU A 124 -8.91 -0.45 16.87
CA LEU A 124 -10.36 -0.42 16.60
C LEU A 124 -10.98 -1.81 16.58
N SER A 125 -10.29 -2.77 15.98
CA SER A 125 -10.72 -4.16 15.89
C SER A 125 -10.86 -4.80 17.28
N ASP A 126 -9.94 -4.51 18.18
CA ASP A 126 -10.00 -4.99 19.57
C ASP A 126 -11.17 -4.37 20.35
N LYS A 127 -11.46 -3.08 20.08
CA LYS A 127 -12.53 -2.35 20.80
C LYS A 127 -13.94 -2.64 20.27
N PHE A 128 -14.13 -2.70 18.96
CA PHE A 128 -15.46 -2.79 18.31
C PHE A 128 -15.75 -4.17 17.72
N GLY A 129 -14.77 -5.05 17.70
CA GLY A 129 -14.84 -6.38 17.11
C GLY A 129 -14.40 -6.39 15.64
N ALA A 130 -13.58 -7.37 15.31
CA ALA A 130 -12.91 -7.49 14.01
C ALA A 130 -13.88 -7.49 12.83
N LEU A 131 -15.02 -8.19 12.95
CA LEU A 131 -16.00 -8.32 11.86
C LEU A 131 -16.65 -6.97 11.50
N LYS A 132 -17.04 -6.17 12.50
CA LYS A 132 -17.68 -4.86 12.28
C LYS A 132 -16.71 -3.89 11.63
N VAL A 133 -15.47 -3.85 12.10
CA VAL A 133 -14.41 -2.99 11.55
C VAL A 133 -14.09 -3.39 10.12
N THR A 134 -13.97 -4.70 9.83
CA THR A 134 -13.75 -5.19 8.46
C THR A 134 -14.87 -4.76 7.52
N TRP A 135 -16.14 -4.88 7.91
CA TRP A 135 -17.25 -4.44 7.10
C TRP A 135 -17.23 -2.93 6.85
N ALA A 136 -16.96 -2.12 7.87
CA ALA A 136 -16.84 -0.68 7.71
C ALA A 136 -15.71 -0.29 6.73
N VAL A 137 -14.55 -0.91 6.86
CA VAL A 137 -13.42 -0.70 5.94
C VAL A 137 -13.78 -1.10 4.51
N MET A 138 -14.45 -2.24 4.31
CA MET A 138 -14.88 -2.69 2.98
C MET A 138 -15.83 -1.69 2.32
N TRP A 139 -16.78 -1.12 3.07
CA TRP A 139 -17.66 -0.06 2.57
C TRP A 139 -16.90 1.20 2.16
N VAL A 140 -15.95 1.64 2.97
CA VAL A 140 -15.10 2.80 2.65
C VAL A 140 -14.27 2.53 1.39
N CYS A 141 -13.67 1.34 1.28
CA CYS A 141 -12.94 0.95 0.08
C CYS A 141 -13.84 0.93 -1.16
N TRP A 142 -15.07 0.42 -1.04
CA TRP A 142 -16.01 0.38 -2.15
C TRP A 142 -16.37 1.78 -2.66
N VAL A 143 -16.67 2.71 -1.74
CA VAL A 143 -16.91 4.12 -2.08
C VAL A 143 -15.69 4.77 -2.70
N ALA A 144 -14.49 4.52 -2.14
CA ALA A 144 -13.24 5.06 -2.68
C ALA A 144 -12.96 4.55 -4.11
N PHE A 145 -13.17 3.26 -4.38
CA PHE A 145 -13.04 2.71 -5.73
C PHE A 145 -14.08 3.28 -6.70
N PHE A 146 -15.31 3.50 -6.23
CA PHE A 146 -16.34 4.13 -7.04
C PHE A 146 -15.93 5.56 -7.43
N VAL A 147 -15.42 6.34 -6.49
CA VAL A 147 -14.91 7.70 -6.77
C VAL A 147 -13.70 7.65 -7.71
N LEU A 148 -12.78 6.69 -7.53
CA LEU A 148 -11.61 6.54 -8.37
C LEU A 148 -11.94 6.10 -9.81
N SER A 149 -13.07 5.39 -10.00
CA SER A 149 -13.55 4.97 -11.32
C SER A 149 -14.25 6.09 -12.10
N TYR A 150 -14.45 7.25 -11.48
CA TYR A 150 -15.10 8.37 -12.13
C TYR A 150 -14.21 8.92 -13.26
N PRO A 151 -14.74 9.11 -14.48
CA PRO A 151 -13.95 9.61 -15.60
C PRO A 151 -13.44 11.02 -15.33
N GLN A 152 -12.26 11.31 -15.83
CA GLN A 152 -11.70 12.66 -15.76
C GLN A 152 -12.61 13.63 -16.51
N THR A 153 -13.19 14.57 -15.78
CA THR A 153 -14.07 15.58 -16.33
C THR A 153 -13.54 16.96 -15.98
N ASP A 154 -13.24 17.74 -16.99
CA ASP A 154 -12.86 19.12 -16.83
C ASP A 154 -14.12 19.98 -16.78
N LEU A 155 -14.47 20.51 -15.63
CA LEU A 155 -15.51 21.52 -15.49
C LEU A 155 -14.89 22.89 -15.78
N VAL A 156 -15.35 23.51 -16.85
CA VAL A 156 -15.08 24.92 -17.11
C VAL A 156 -16.17 25.76 -16.43
N VAL A 157 -15.85 26.30 -15.27
CA VAL A 157 -16.75 27.21 -14.56
C VAL A 157 -16.50 28.63 -15.09
N GLN A 158 -17.49 29.23 -15.71
CA GLN A 158 -17.43 30.65 -16.07
C GLN A 158 -17.61 31.48 -14.80
N THR A 159 -16.50 32.05 -14.34
CA THR A 159 -16.50 33.00 -13.21
C THR A 159 -16.43 34.44 -13.76
N THR A 160 -16.90 35.39 -13.02
CA THR A 160 -16.80 36.84 -13.36
C THR A 160 -15.39 37.35 -13.67
N MET A 161 -14.35 36.55 -13.31
CA MET A 161 -12.92 36.83 -13.62
C MET A 161 -12.37 36.02 -14.81
N GLY A 162 -13.22 35.29 -15.54
CA GLY A 162 -12.81 34.46 -16.67
C GLY A 162 -13.07 32.95 -16.48
N PRO A 163 -12.92 32.11 -17.52
CA PRO A 163 -13.13 30.69 -17.45
C PRO A 163 -12.03 30.04 -16.61
N LYS A 164 -12.40 29.40 -15.48
CA LYS A 164 -11.52 28.63 -14.64
C LYS A 164 -11.76 27.15 -14.89
N SER A 165 -10.77 26.46 -15.44
CA SER A 165 -10.81 25.00 -15.59
C SER A 165 -10.55 24.32 -14.23
N MET A 166 -11.44 23.45 -13.82
CA MET A 166 -11.32 22.67 -12.60
C MET A 166 -11.23 21.18 -12.95
N HIS A 167 -10.07 20.58 -12.68
CA HIS A 167 -9.84 19.16 -12.93
C HIS A 167 -10.47 18.34 -11.80
N ILE A 168 -11.70 17.86 -12.00
CA ILE A 168 -12.42 17.08 -10.97
C ILE A 168 -11.76 15.73 -10.76
N GLY A 169 -11.29 15.07 -11.81
CA GLY A 169 -10.64 13.77 -11.71
C GLY A 169 -9.40 13.79 -10.80
N LEU A 170 -8.55 14.81 -10.91
CA LEU A 170 -7.38 14.96 -10.04
C LEU A 170 -7.77 15.19 -8.58
N ASN A 171 -8.75 16.05 -8.33
CA ASN A 171 -9.23 16.33 -6.98
C ASN A 171 -9.88 15.10 -6.34
N ALA A 172 -10.62 14.30 -7.12
CA ALA A 172 -11.22 13.05 -6.65
C ALA A 172 -10.16 12.01 -6.29
N THR A 173 -9.12 11.86 -7.13
CA THR A 173 -8.00 10.95 -6.82
C THR A 173 -7.18 11.41 -5.62
N LEU A 174 -6.93 12.69 -5.46
CA LEU A 174 -6.25 13.23 -4.28
C LEU A 174 -7.09 13.01 -3.02
N PHE A 175 -8.39 13.22 -3.08
CA PHE A 175 -9.30 12.99 -1.96
C PHE A 175 -9.36 11.50 -1.53
N THR A 176 -9.28 10.56 -2.48
CA THR A 176 -9.29 9.12 -2.17
C THR A 176 -7.96 8.60 -1.61
N ILE A 177 -6.88 9.38 -1.75
CA ILE A 177 -5.54 9.04 -1.24
C ILE A 177 -5.37 9.49 0.22
N ILE A 178 -5.98 10.58 0.62
CA ILE A 178 -5.95 11.12 1.98
C ILE A 178 -6.94 10.37 2.87
#